data_d6a1fe3f01ae1e3a07590b26e1415e99
#
_entry.id   d6a1fe3f01ae1e3a07590b26e1415e99
#
_cell.length_a   1.000
_cell.length_b   1.000
_cell.length_c   1.000
_cell.angle_alpha   90.00
_cell.angle_beta   90.00
_cell.angle_gamma   90.00
#
_symmetry.space_group_name_H-M   'P 1'
#
loop_
_entity.id
_entity.type
_entity.pdbx_description
1 polymer ?
#
loop_
_entity_poly.entity_id
_entity_poly.type
_entity_poly.pdbx_seq_one_letter_code
_entity_poly.pdbx_strand_id
1 'polypeptide(L)'
;TIGTAYGWIVNKYKLTDQLLDTIKNNPHDRRLVMSLWQNEWLKTAVLPSCVWSSEWDVTDGKLNAWVHQRSCDVPLGLPFNVTQYATLLSLVAHCTGLIPGTLDWSIKDAHIYVNQVDGIKEQLNRLDAYLTYKKIDKDTLILMKDRILKETDQYDCKIDNDTLLKILDLIIDPQKPYLWLNEEKKDFYEFDNSKELNDIKVKNYKHMGKIKFPIAQ
;
A
#
# COMPACT_ATOMS: atom_id res chain seq x y z
N THR A 1 -16.01 -10.00 -14.47
CA THR A 1 -15.23 -10.74 -13.46
C THR A 1 -13.80 -10.93 -13.96
N ILE A 2 -12.84 -11.05 -13.06
CA ILE A 2 -11.43 -11.37 -13.40
C ILE A 2 -11.17 -12.89 -13.49
N GLY A 3 -12.23 -13.69 -13.44
CA GLY A 3 -12.14 -15.15 -13.48
C GLY A 3 -11.59 -15.78 -12.19
N THR A 4 -10.90 -16.90 -12.33
CA THR A 4 -10.37 -17.71 -11.21
C THR A 4 -9.01 -17.19 -10.72
N ALA A 5 -8.95 -15.94 -10.24
CA ALA A 5 -7.74 -15.33 -9.74
C ALA A 5 -7.95 -14.77 -8.31
N TYR A 6 -6.85 -14.46 -7.61
CA TYR A 6 -6.84 -13.81 -6.29
C TYR A 6 -7.91 -14.29 -5.31
N GLY A 7 -8.94 -13.49 -5.04
CA GLY A 7 -9.99 -13.79 -4.07
C GLY A 7 -10.75 -15.09 -4.34
N TRP A 8 -10.91 -15.49 -5.61
CA TRP A 8 -11.48 -16.78 -5.94
C TRP A 8 -10.59 -17.92 -5.46
N ILE A 9 -9.27 -17.85 -5.72
CA ILE A 9 -8.28 -18.84 -5.25
C ILE A 9 -8.26 -18.89 -3.71
N VAL A 10 -8.16 -17.72 -3.07
CA VAL A 10 -8.16 -17.61 -1.60
C VAL A 10 -9.39 -18.30 -1.00
N ASN A 11 -10.56 -18.04 -1.54
CA ASN A 11 -11.81 -18.63 -1.05
C ASN A 11 -11.92 -20.12 -1.37
N LYS A 12 -11.58 -20.54 -2.60
CA LYS A 12 -11.62 -21.93 -3.05
C LYS A 12 -10.78 -22.85 -2.17
N TYR A 13 -9.56 -22.41 -1.84
CA TYR A 13 -8.60 -23.19 -1.07
C TYR A 13 -8.57 -22.81 0.40
N LYS A 14 -9.44 -21.91 0.86
CA LYS A 14 -9.50 -21.45 2.27
C LYS A 14 -8.14 -20.98 2.79
N LEU A 15 -7.38 -20.27 1.96
CA LEU A 15 -5.99 -19.93 2.29
C LEU A 15 -5.89 -19.03 3.52
N THR A 16 -6.81 -18.08 3.69
CA THR A 16 -6.84 -17.21 4.87
C THR A 16 -7.17 -17.99 6.13
N ASP A 17 -8.16 -18.91 6.07
CA ASP A 17 -8.54 -19.75 7.21
C ASP A 17 -7.36 -20.62 7.65
N GLN A 18 -6.69 -21.27 6.69
CA GLN A 18 -5.51 -22.11 6.97
C GLN A 18 -4.38 -21.30 7.60
N LEU A 19 -4.12 -20.08 7.10
CA LEU A 19 -3.10 -19.20 7.66
C LEU A 19 -3.43 -18.83 9.10
N LEU A 20 -4.65 -18.36 9.38
CA LEU A 20 -5.10 -17.97 10.71
C LEU A 20 -5.05 -19.13 11.69
N ASP A 21 -5.57 -20.30 11.29
CA ASP A 21 -5.60 -21.50 12.13
C ASP A 21 -4.18 -22.00 12.45
N THR A 22 -3.30 -21.99 11.45
CA THR A 22 -1.92 -22.43 11.65
C THR A 22 -1.17 -21.47 12.58
N ILE A 23 -1.30 -20.16 12.41
CA ILE A 23 -0.66 -19.16 13.30
C ILE A 23 -1.16 -19.33 14.74
N LYS A 24 -2.47 -19.53 14.94
CA LYS A 24 -3.05 -19.70 16.29
C LYS A 24 -2.59 -20.99 16.99
N ASN A 25 -2.47 -22.09 16.26
CA ASN A 25 -2.19 -23.40 16.81
C ASN A 25 -0.70 -23.78 16.80
N ASN A 26 0.05 -23.31 15.80
CA ASN A 26 1.48 -23.58 15.63
C ASN A 26 2.19 -22.39 14.97
N PRO A 27 2.44 -21.28 15.69
CA PRO A 27 3.01 -20.05 15.12
C PRO A 27 4.41 -20.21 14.52
N HIS A 28 5.13 -21.28 14.89
CA HIS A 28 6.47 -21.58 14.36
C HIS A 28 6.46 -22.60 13.21
N ASP A 29 5.29 -22.86 12.60
CA ASP A 29 5.22 -23.76 11.45
C ASP A 29 5.93 -23.11 10.24
N ARG A 30 6.84 -23.89 9.63
CA ARG A 30 7.59 -23.44 8.44
C ARG A 30 6.82 -23.62 7.13
N ARG A 31 5.55 -24.00 7.20
CA ARG A 31 4.61 -24.15 6.07
C ARG A 31 3.56 -23.05 6.03
N LEU A 32 3.80 -21.92 6.70
CA LEU A 32 2.97 -20.72 6.61
C LEU A 32 3.15 -20.08 5.22
N VAL A 33 2.54 -20.68 4.21
CA VAL A 33 2.65 -20.27 2.79
C VAL A 33 1.24 -20.13 2.20
N MET A 34 0.98 -18.99 1.56
CA MET A 34 -0.21 -18.78 0.75
C MET A 34 0.17 -18.76 -0.73
N SER A 35 -0.15 -19.82 -1.47
CA SER A 35 0.09 -19.87 -2.91
C SER A 35 -1.18 -19.50 -3.69
N LEU A 36 -1.09 -18.41 -4.47
CA LEU A 36 -2.14 -18.02 -5.42
C LEU A 36 -1.92 -18.60 -6.81
N TRP A 37 -0.79 -19.31 -7.01
CA TRP A 37 -0.44 -19.96 -8.25
C TRP A 37 -0.94 -21.40 -8.26
N GLN A 38 -2.13 -21.62 -8.83
CA GLN A 38 -2.76 -22.92 -8.93
C GLN A 38 -2.83 -23.32 -10.40
N ASN A 39 -1.98 -24.26 -10.81
CA ASN A 39 -1.77 -24.62 -12.22
C ASN A 39 -3.06 -25.02 -12.94
N GLU A 40 -3.98 -25.69 -12.25
CA GLU A 40 -5.25 -26.14 -12.82
C GLU A 40 -6.19 -24.99 -13.22
N TRP A 41 -6.02 -23.79 -12.61
CA TRP A 41 -6.89 -22.61 -12.82
C TRP A 41 -6.27 -21.50 -13.66
N LEU A 42 -4.99 -21.60 -14.03
CA LEU A 42 -4.30 -20.53 -14.78
C LEU A 42 -4.97 -20.20 -16.11
N LYS A 43 -5.53 -21.24 -16.79
CA LYS A 43 -6.19 -21.07 -18.10
C LYS A 43 -7.56 -20.40 -18.02
N THR A 44 -8.20 -20.38 -16.84
CA THR A 44 -9.53 -19.81 -16.64
C THR A 44 -9.49 -18.43 -15.99
N ALA A 45 -8.30 -17.99 -15.52
CA ALA A 45 -8.06 -16.63 -15.09
C ALA A 45 -7.91 -15.71 -16.30
N VAL A 46 -8.55 -14.53 -16.27
CA VAL A 46 -8.32 -13.48 -17.29
C VAL A 46 -6.86 -13.07 -17.32
N LEU A 47 -6.25 -12.97 -16.13
CA LEU A 47 -4.82 -12.74 -15.95
C LEU A 47 -4.34 -13.58 -14.76
N PRO A 48 -3.34 -14.45 -14.93
CA PRO A 48 -2.72 -15.15 -13.83
C PRO A 48 -2.15 -14.18 -12.77
N SER A 49 -2.27 -14.54 -11.50
CA SER A 49 -1.88 -13.69 -10.38
C SER A 49 -0.46 -13.13 -10.52
N CYS A 50 -0.31 -11.81 -10.48
CA CYS A 50 1.00 -11.14 -10.50
C CYS A 50 1.73 -11.37 -9.19
N VAL A 51 1.08 -11.14 -8.06
CA VAL A 51 1.50 -11.67 -6.76
C VAL A 51 1.05 -13.12 -6.72
N TRP A 52 2.01 -14.03 -6.69
CA TRP A 52 1.73 -15.47 -6.84
C TRP A 52 1.90 -16.27 -5.56
N SER A 53 2.66 -15.77 -4.56
CA SER A 53 2.86 -16.42 -3.27
C SER A 53 3.20 -15.40 -2.19
N SER A 54 2.95 -15.78 -0.94
CA SER A 54 3.50 -15.13 0.24
C SER A 54 3.85 -16.17 1.30
N GLU A 55 4.96 -15.92 2.00
CA GLU A 55 5.46 -16.71 3.11
C GLU A 55 5.35 -15.91 4.39
N TRP A 56 5.06 -16.57 5.50
CA TRP A 56 4.79 -15.93 6.78
C TRP A 56 5.59 -16.59 7.90
N ASP A 57 5.99 -15.81 8.89
CA ASP A 57 6.62 -16.30 10.09
C ASP A 57 6.23 -15.47 11.32
N VAL A 58 6.41 -16.09 12.49
CA VAL A 58 6.24 -15.41 13.77
C VAL A 58 7.58 -15.41 14.50
N THR A 59 8.12 -14.22 14.73
CA THR A 59 9.39 -14.02 15.46
C THR A 59 9.21 -12.96 16.53
N ASP A 60 9.55 -13.23 17.76
CA ASP A 60 9.46 -12.32 18.92
C ASP A 60 8.07 -11.65 19.06
N GLY A 61 7.00 -12.43 18.87
CA GLY A 61 5.61 -11.95 18.96
C GLY A 61 5.18 -11.07 17.80
N LYS A 62 5.97 -10.98 16.75
CA LYS A 62 5.67 -10.23 15.53
C LYS A 62 5.36 -11.18 14.38
N LEU A 63 4.33 -10.85 13.62
CA LEU A 63 4.00 -11.52 12.38
C LEU A 63 4.72 -10.81 11.22
N ASN A 64 5.54 -11.55 10.48
CA ASN A 64 6.22 -11.06 9.28
C ASN A 64 5.65 -11.72 8.03
N ALA A 65 5.79 -11.07 6.89
CA ALA A 65 5.41 -11.64 5.61
C ALA A 65 6.44 -11.30 4.53
N TRP A 66 6.71 -12.26 3.66
CA TRP A 66 7.50 -12.09 2.45
C TRP A 66 6.64 -12.39 1.22
N VAL A 67 6.48 -11.42 0.35
CA VAL A 67 5.58 -11.47 -0.81
C VAL A 67 6.39 -11.62 -2.10
N HIS A 68 5.96 -12.53 -2.98
CA HIS A 68 6.58 -12.81 -4.25
C HIS A 68 5.70 -12.35 -5.41
N GLN A 69 6.20 -11.42 -6.21
CA GLN A 69 5.52 -10.85 -7.36
C GLN A 69 6.31 -11.10 -8.64
N ARG A 70 5.69 -11.77 -9.63
CA ARG A 70 6.33 -12.13 -10.89
C ARG A 70 6.38 -10.98 -11.89
N SER A 71 5.46 -10.03 -11.80
CA SER A 71 5.29 -8.92 -12.74
C SER A 71 4.66 -7.74 -12.03
N CYS A 72 5.21 -6.55 -12.19
CA CYS A 72 4.82 -5.37 -11.44
C CYS A 72 4.83 -4.11 -12.31
N ASP A 73 3.64 -3.58 -12.58
CA ASP A 73 3.44 -2.19 -12.99
C ASP A 73 3.79 -1.29 -11.81
N VAL A 74 5.00 -0.71 -11.81
CA VAL A 74 5.53 0.03 -10.65
C VAL A 74 4.68 1.27 -10.31
N PRO A 75 4.30 2.13 -11.27
CA PRO A 75 3.55 3.34 -10.96
C PRO A 75 2.13 3.08 -10.46
N LEU A 76 1.45 2.11 -11.03
CA LEU A 76 0.02 1.87 -10.77
C LEU A 76 -0.20 0.64 -9.87
N GLY A 77 0.45 -0.49 -10.16
CA GLY A 77 0.20 -1.76 -9.47
C GLY A 77 0.86 -1.85 -8.10
N LEU A 78 2.13 -1.47 -7.99
CA LEU A 78 2.91 -1.68 -6.76
C LEU A 78 2.29 -1.02 -5.52
N PRO A 79 1.86 0.26 -5.55
CA PRO A 79 1.26 0.89 -4.37
C PRO A 79 0.03 0.15 -3.86
N PHE A 80 -0.83 -0.33 -4.76
CA PHE A 80 -2.01 -1.12 -4.39
C PHE A 80 -1.63 -2.48 -3.82
N ASN A 81 -0.69 -3.19 -4.45
CA ASN A 81 -0.27 -4.51 -4.00
C ASN A 81 0.37 -4.45 -2.60
N VAL A 82 1.29 -3.51 -2.38
CA VAL A 82 1.94 -3.32 -1.06
C VAL A 82 0.91 -2.93 0.01
N THR A 83 0.01 -1.98 -0.29
CA THR A 83 -1.04 -1.57 0.65
C THR A 83 -1.98 -2.73 0.99
N GLN A 84 -2.35 -3.55 0.02
CA GLN A 84 -3.19 -4.73 0.23
C GLN A 84 -2.55 -5.72 1.20
N TYR A 85 -1.28 -6.07 0.99
CA TYR A 85 -0.58 -7.01 1.86
C TYR A 85 -0.21 -6.42 3.22
N ALA A 86 0.10 -5.13 3.30
CA ALA A 86 0.29 -4.44 4.58
C ALA A 86 -1.00 -4.46 5.43
N THR A 87 -2.15 -4.26 4.77
CA THR A 87 -3.46 -4.38 5.42
C THR A 87 -3.73 -5.82 5.85
N LEU A 88 -3.47 -6.80 4.99
CA LEU A 88 -3.64 -8.22 5.31
C LEU A 88 -2.74 -8.63 6.49
N LEU A 89 -1.46 -8.25 6.48
CA LEU A 89 -0.53 -8.49 7.58
C LEU A 89 -1.07 -7.93 8.91
N SER A 90 -1.55 -6.69 8.88
CA SER A 90 -2.10 -6.03 10.06
C SER A 90 -3.36 -6.70 10.58
N LEU A 91 -4.27 -7.11 9.69
CA LEU A 91 -5.50 -7.83 10.04
C LEU A 91 -5.20 -9.21 10.64
N VAL A 92 -4.34 -9.99 9.98
CA VAL A 92 -3.96 -11.32 10.49
C VAL A 92 -3.27 -11.21 11.83
N ALA A 93 -2.33 -10.26 12.01
CA ALA A 93 -1.67 -10.03 13.29
C ALA A 93 -2.69 -9.66 14.38
N HIS A 94 -3.62 -8.75 14.10
CA HIS A 94 -4.67 -8.34 15.02
C HIS A 94 -5.55 -9.54 15.45
N CYS A 95 -6.01 -10.35 14.50
CA CYS A 95 -6.90 -11.49 14.77
C CYS A 95 -6.18 -12.68 15.44
N THR A 96 -4.86 -12.68 15.46
CA THR A 96 -4.03 -13.72 16.11
C THR A 96 -3.32 -13.24 17.38
N GLY A 97 -3.57 -11.97 17.79
CA GLY A 97 -2.94 -11.38 18.98
C GLY A 97 -1.46 -11.07 18.83
N LEU A 98 -0.97 -10.95 17.60
CA LEU A 98 0.41 -10.64 17.27
C LEU A 98 0.58 -9.16 16.92
N ILE A 99 1.82 -8.69 16.91
CA ILE A 99 2.20 -7.35 16.45
C ILE A 99 2.56 -7.45 14.96
N PRO A 100 2.09 -6.55 14.08
CA PRO A 100 2.57 -6.49 12.71
C PRO A 100 4.08 -6.23 12.68
N GLY A 101 4.82 -7.10 12.00
CA GLY A 101 6.28 -7.03 11.85
C GLY A 101 6.69 -6.43 10.51
N THR A 102 7.60 -7.10 9.81
CA THR A 102 8.10 -6.67 8.50
C THR A 102 7.24 -7.22 7.36
N LEU A 103 7.16 -6.44 6.30
CA LEU A 103 6.63 -6.86 5.01
C LEU A 103 7.74 -6.77 3.98
N ASP A 104 8.34 -7.91 3.62
CA ASP A 104 9.36 -8.01 2.60
C ASP A 104 8.73 -8.27 1.23
N TRP A 105 9.37 -7.77 0.17
CA TRP A 105 8.78 -7.82 -1.17
C TRP A 105 9.82 -8.18 -2.24
N SER A 106 9.60 -9.27 -2.94
CA SER A 106 10.42 -9.69 -4.09
C SER A 106 9.68 -9.47 -5.40
N ILE A 107 10.28 -8.73 -6.32
CA ILE A 107 9.74 -8.49 -7.66
C ILE A 107 10.71 -9.03 -8.69
N LYS A 108 10.23 -9.88 -9.60
CA LYS A 108 11.08 -10.39 -10.69
C LYS A 108 11.12 -9.42 -11.86
N ASP A 109 9.96 -8.94 -12.32
CA ASP A 109 9.84 -8.02 -13.45
C ASP A 109 9.16 -6.74 -12.99
N ALA A 110 9.95 -5.74 -12.61
CA ALA A 110 9.50 -4.41 -12.28
C ALA A 110 9.60 -3.53 -13.53
N HIS A 111 8.48 -2.97 -13.98
CA HIS A 111 8.43 -2.19 -15.21
C HIS A 111 7.57 -0.93 -15.09
N ILE A 112 7.83 0.01 -16.00
CA ILE A 112 7.07 1.23 -16.21
C ILE A 112 6.65 1.21 -17.68
N TYR A 113 5.36 1.33 -17.96
CA TYR A 113 4.86 1.43 -19.33
C TYR A 113 5.17 2.79 -19.92
N VAL A 114 5.40 2.82 -21.25
CA VAL A 114 5.78 4.06 -21.98
C VAL A 114 4.77 5.19 -21.75
N ASN A 115 3.49 4.88 -21.74
CA ASN A 115 2.41 5.83 -21.48
C ASN A 115 2.33 6.36 -20.04
N GLN A 116 3.14 5.82 -19.12
CA GLN A 116 3.19 6.24 -17.71
C GLN A 116 4.41 7.13 -17.40
N VAL A 117 5.35 7.27 -18.34
CA VAL A 117 6.63 7.98 -18.13
C VAL A 117 6.43 9.42 -17.68
N ASP A 118 5.47 10.14 -18.27
CA ASP A 118 5.23 11.54 -17.89
C ASP A 118 4.67 11.67 -16.46
N GLY A 119 3.82 10.73 -16.03
CA GLY A 119 3.37 10.66 -14.64
C GLY A 119 4.51 10.40 -13.66
N ILE A 120 5.49 9.56 -14.03
CA ILE A 120 6.69 9.32 -13.20
C ILE A 120 7.57 10.56 -13.11
N LYS A 121 7.77 11.29 -14.24
CA LYS A 121 8.51 12.56 -14.22
C LYS A 121 7.85 13.56 -13.28
N GLU A 122 6.53 13.66 -13.32
CA GLU A 122 5.77 14.52 -12.39
C GLU A 122 5.95 14.09 -10.94
N GLN A 123 5.90 12.78 -10.66
CA GLN A 123 6.14 12.26 -9.31
C GLN A 123 7.55 12.60 -8.80
N LEU A 124 8.57 12.49 -9.65
CA LEU A 124 9.95 12.85 -9.31
C LEU A 124 10.09 14.37 -9.10
N ASN A 125 9.46 15.20 -9.90
CA ASN A 125 9.46 16.66 -9.71
C ASN A 125 8.88 17.04 -8.33
N ARG A 126 7.79 16.39 -7.92
CA ARG A 126 7.19 16.61 -6.58
C ARG A 126 8.11 16.16 -5.46
N LEU A 127 8.79 15.02 -5.63
CA LEU A 127 9.77 14.54 -4.68
C LEU A 127 10.95 15.50 -4.55
N ASP A 128 11.49 15.99 -5.67
CA ASP A 128 12.59 16.96 -5.67
C ASP A 128 12.20 18.26 -4.97
N ALA A 129 10.98 18.76 -5.22
CA ALA A 129 10.44 19.90 -4.52
C ALA A 129 10.33 19.64 -3.01
N TYR A 130 9.75 18.51 -2.60
CA TYR A 130 9.69 18.13 -1.19
C TYR A 130 11.07 18.11 -0.53
N LEU A 131 12.05 17.45 -1.16
CA LEU A 131 13.42 17.35 -0.64
C LEU A 131 14.13 18.72 -0.58
N THR A 132 13.81 19.62 -1.50
CA THR A 132 14.35 20.98 -1.54
C THR A 132 13.76 21.81 -0.41
N TYR A 133 12.44 21.89 -0.31
CA TYR A 133 11.76 22.69 0.71
C TYR A 133 11.93 22.16 2.13
N LYS A 134 12.12 20.86 2.31
CA LYS A 134 12.39 20.24 3.61
C LYS A 134 13.67 20.76 4.29
N LYS A 135 14.57 21.39 3.53
CA LYS A 135 15.82 22.01 4.06
C LYS A 135 15.61 23.43 4.59
N ILE A 136 14.45 24.03 4.32
CA ILE A 136 14.10 25.40 4.73
C ILE A 136 13.48 25.34 6.12
N ASP A 137 13.75 26.36 6.94
CA ASP A 137 13.15 26.46 8.28
C ASP A 137 11.63 26.64 8.21
N LYS A 138 10.97 26.22 9.29
CA LYS A 138 9.51 26.15 9.35
C LYS A 138 8.84 27.52 9.23
N ASP A 139 9.42 28.57 9.82
CA ASP A 139 8.83 29.91 9.82
C ASP A 139 8.87 30.51 8.42
N THR A 140 9.97 30.33 7.70
CA THR A 140 10.09 30.70 6.28
C THR A 140 9.08 29.96 5.43
N LEU A 141 8.86 28.64 5.65
CA LEU A 141 7.87 27.86 4.91
C LEU A 141 6.43 28.33 5.17
N ILE A 142 6.11 28.73 6.40
CA ILE A 142 4.79 29.31 6.74
C ILE A 142 4.58 30.63 5.99
N LEU A 143 5.59 31.52 5.97
CA LEU A 143 5.51 32.77 5.24
C LEU A 143 5.35 32.54 3.72
N MET A 144 6.06 31.57 3.15
CA MET A 144 5.91 31.18 1.75
C MET A 144 4.47 30.71 1.47
N LYS A 145 3.95 29.83 2.32
CA LYS A 145 2.57 29.32 2.20
C LYS A 145 1.55 30.46 2.20
N ASP A 146 1.69 31.41 3.13
CA ASP A 146 0.79 32.57 3.23
C ASP A 146 0.83 33.47 1.99
N ARG A 147 2.01 33.64 1.37
CA ARG A 147 2.17 34.40 0.12
C ARG A 147 1.51 33.69 -1.06
N ILE A 148 1.66 32.38 -1.18
CA ILE A 148 1.00 31.56 -2.23
C ILE A 148 -0.52 31.67 -2.10
N LEU A 149 -1.06 31.56 -0.89
CA LEU A 149 -2.49 31.66 -0.62
C LEU A 149 -3.07 33.02 -0.92
N LYS A 150 -2.27 34.10 -0.83
CA LYS A 150 -2.68 35.46 -1.18
C LYS A 150 -2.47 35.79 -2.69
N GLU A 151 -2.07 34.80 -3.48
CA GLU A 151 -1.81 34.93 -4.94
C GLU A 151 -0.77 36.00 -5.30
N THR A 152 0.08 36.38 -4.32
CA THR A 152 1.04 37.48 -4.52
C THR A 152 2.31 37.05 -5.24
N ASP A 153 2.63 35.75 -5.23
CA ASP A 153 3.86 35.23 -5.82
C ASP A 153 3.59 33.95 -6.60
N GLN A 154 4.09 33.86 -7.81
CA GLN A 154 4.26 32.63 -8.55
C GLN A 154 5.70 32.17 -8.34
N TYR A 155 5.90 31.13 -7.54
CA TYR A 155 7.22 30.55 -7.39
C TYR A 155 7.61 29.80 -8.65
N ASP A 156 8.82 30.08 -9.15
CA ASP A 156 9.39 29.41 -10.31
C ASP A 156 9.77 27.96 -9.95
N CYS A 157 8.77 27.10 -9.88
CA CYS A 157 8.97 25.68 -9.67
C CYS A 157 8.26 24.89 -10.78
N LYS A 158 8.79 23.71 -11.07
CA LYS A 158 8.23 22.77 -12.05
C LYS A 158 6.87 22.17 -11.66
N ILE A 159 6.28 22.67 -10.58
CA ILE A 159 5.01 22.22 -10.02
C ILE A 159 4.07 23.41 -9.81
N ASP A 160 2.76 23.18 -9.90
CA ASP A 160 1.75 24.22 -9.66
C ASP A 160 1.62 24.58 -8.18
N ASN A 161 1.05 25.75 -7.89
CA ASN A 161 0.88 26.27 -6.54
C ASN A 161 0.03 25.36 -5.64
N ASP A 162 -1.00 24.68 -6.18
CA ASP A 162 -1.82 23.76 -5.40
C ASP A 162 -1.02 22.54 -4.92
N THR A 163 -0.20 21.99 -5.79
CA THR A 163 0.74 20.91 -5.46
C THR A 163 1.81 21.39 -4.47
N LEU A 164 2.36 22.60 -4.66
CA LEU A 164 3.34 23.19 -3.75
C LEU A 164 2.74 23.39 -2.35
N LEU A 165 1.54 23.89 -2.22
CA LEU A 165 0.84 24.04 -0.92
C LEU A 165 0.72 22.70 -0.21
N LYS A 166 0.38 21.61 -0.90
CA LYS A 166 0.31 20.26 -0.31
C LYS A 166 1.67 19.77 0.16
N ILE A 167 2.74 20.06 -0.58
CA ILE A 167 4.12 19.73 -0.18
C ILE A 167 4.52 20.50 1.08
N LEU A 168 4.23 21.79 1.13
CA LEU A 168 4.52 22.62 2.31
C LEU A 168 3.75 22.11 3.54
N ASP A 169 2.50 21.71 3.40
CA ASP A 169 1.70 21.12 4.48
C ASP A 169 2.29 19.83 5.02
N LEU A 170 2.85 18.99 4.14
CA LEU A 170 3.55 17.77 4.56
C LEU A 170 4.82 18.06 5.37
N ILE A 171 5.52 19.14 5.05
CA ILE A 171 6.78 19.52 5.71
C ILE A 171 6.52 20.26 7.02
N ILE A 172 5.58 21.22 7.02
CA ILE A 172 5.25 22.06 8.18
C ILE A 172 4.62 21.24 9.31
N ASP A 173 3.74 20.30 8.94
CA ASP A 173 3.02 19.43 9.87
C ASP A 173 3.14 17.95 9.42
N PRO A 174 4.30 17.32 9.64
CA PRO A 174 4.53 15.95 9.25
C PRO A 174 3.74 15.01 10.14
N GLN A 175 2.70 14.40 9.57
CA GLN A 175 1.92 13.36 10.23
C GLN A 175 2.42 11.98 9.79
N LYS A 176 2.58 11.06 10.75
CA LYS A 176 2.88 9.67 10.42
C LYS A 176 1.56 8.94 10.12
N PRO A 177 1.34 8.48 8.88
CA PRO A 177 0.14 7.72 8.59
C PRO A 177 0.19 6.35 9.27
N TYR A 178 -0.97 5.87 9.67
CA TYR A 178 -1.12 4.52 10.23
C TYR A 178 -2.44 3.89 9.83
N LEU A 179 -2.45 2.57 9.81
CA LEU A 179 -3.66 1.79 9.64
C LEU A 179 -4.34 1.64 11.01
N TRP A 180 -5.57 2.12 11.09
CA TRP A 180 -6.44 1.89 12.24
C TRP A 180 -7.39 0.73 11.95
N LEU A 181 -7.48 -0.20 12.87
CA LEU A 181 -8.41 -1.32 12.86
C LEU A 181 -9.36 -1.17 14.04
N ASN A 182 -10.61 -1.59 13.86
CA ASN A 182 -11.58 -1.63 14.95
C ASN A 182 -11.17 -2.69 15.99
N GLU A 183 -10.76 -2.26 17.17
CA GLU A 183 -10.25 -3.11 18.23
C GLU A 183 -11.30 -4.05 18.84
N GLU A 184 -12.59 -3.77 18.64
CA GLU A 184 -13.69 -4.61 19.09
C GLU A 184 -13.84 -5.88 18.25
N LYS A 185 -13.37 -5.84 16.99
CA LYS A 185 -13.40 -6.97 16.07
C LYS A 185 -12.22 -7.90 16.33
N LYS A 186 -12.49 -9.18 16.56
CA LYS A 186 -11.47 -10.20 16.83
C LYS A 186 -11.42 -11.29 15.77
N ASP A 187 -12.48 -11.47 15.01
CA ASP A 187 -12.52 -12.41 13.90
C ASP A 187 -12.23 -11.67 12.57
N PHE A 188 -11.48 -12.30 11.69
CA PHE A 188 -11.07 -11.74 10.41
C PHE A 188 -12.27 -11.36 9.52
N TYR A 189 -13.33 -12.17 9.57
CA TYR A 189 -14.52 -11.97 8.74
C TYR A 189 -15.56 -11.03 9.33
N GLU A 190 -15.35 -10.53 10.54
CA GLU A 190 -16.20 -9.52 11.17
C GLU A 190 -15.87 -8.09 10.73
N PHE A 191 -14.70 -7.87 10.13
CA PHE A 191 -14.33 -6.56 9.63
C PHE A 191 -15.16 -6.18 8.40
N ASP A 192 -15.90 -5.09 8.51
CA ASP A 192 -16.70 -4.53 7.44
C ASP A 192 -16.23 -3.11 7.11
N ASN A 193 -15.84 -2.91 5.87
CA ASN A 193 -15.42 -1.61 5.37
C ASN A 193 -16.49 -0.93 4.50
N SER A 194 -17.76 -1.32 4.66
CA SER A 194 -18.88 -0.60 4.10
C SER A 194 -18.91 0.86 4.60
N LYS A 195 -19.65 1.72 3.90
CA LYS A 195 -19.75 3.15 4.25
C LYS A 195 -20.26 3.40 5.68
N GLU A 196 -21.00 2.45 6.23
CA GLU A 196 -21.63 2.58 7.54
C GLU A 196 -20.72 2.17 8.69
N LEU A 197 -19.98 1.07 8.56
CA LEU A 197 -19.18 0.50 9.65
C LEU A 197 -17.72 0.96 9.59
N ASN A 198 -17.07 0.89 8.44
CA ASN A 198 -15.74 1.44 8.20
C ASN A 198 -14.70 1.02 9.28
N ASP A 199 -14.56 -0.31 9.48
CA ASP A 199 -13.71 -0.90 10.52
C ASP A 199 -12.21 -0.82 10.24
N ILE A 200 -11.84 -0.47 9.00
CA ILE A 200 -10.46 -0.34 8.54
C ILE A 200 -10.24 1.06 7.98
N LYS A 201 -9.31 1.83 8.53
CA LYS A 201 -9.05 3.22 8.12
C LYS A 201 -7.57 3.52 8.04
N VAL A 202 -7.15 4.26 7.02
CA VAL A 202 -5.85 4.93 7.03
C VAL A 202 -6.05 6.31 7.66
N LYS A 203 -5.37 6.56 8.77
CA LYS A 203 -5.39 7.84 9.48
C LYS A 203 -4.11 8.64 9.23
N ASN A 204 -4.21 9.96 9.34
CA ASN A 204 -3.08 10.91 9.17
C ASN A 204 -2.42 10.82 7.79
N TYR A 205 -3.12 10.32 6.77
CA TYR A 205 -2.58 10.23 5.43
C TYR A 205 -2.68 11.58 4.71
N LYS A 206 -1.54 12.15 4.39
CA LYS A 206 -1.40 13.33 3.53
C LYS A 206 -0.66 12.94 2.25
N HIS A 207 -0.93 13.63 1.16
CA HIS A 207 -0.31 13.34 -0.15
C HIS A 207 0.01 14.62 -0.91
N MET A 208 0.94 14.55 -1.85
CA MET A 208 1.39 15.68 -2.69
C MET A 208 0.48 15.95 -3.90
N GLY A 209 -0.78 15.55 -3.83
CA GLY A 209 -1.73 15.66 -4.94
C GLY A 209 -1.81 14.37 -5.78
N LYS A 210 -2.90 14.29 -6.56
CA LYS A 210 -3.18 13.12 -7.41
C LYS A 210 -2.36 13.19 -8.69
N ILE A 211 -1.78 12.06 -9.10
CA ILE A 211 -1.21 11.84 -10.42
C ILE A 211 -2.03 10.76 -11.10
N LYS A 212 -2.44 10.99 -12.35
CA LYS A 212 -3.16 10.01 -13.15
C LYS A 212 -2.16 9.18 -13.95
N PHE A 213 -2.16 7.88 -13.73
CA PHE A 213 -1.44 6.93 -14.56
C PHE A 213 -2.43 6.22 -15.48
N PRO A 214 -2.23 6.21 -16.81
CA PRO A 214 -3.05 5.43 -17.70
C PRO A 214 -2.81 3.93 -17.48
N ILE A 215 -3.89 3.14 -17.63
CA ILE A 215 -3.76 1.69 -17.66
C ILE A 215 -3.02 1.30 -18.94
N ALA A 216 -2.09 0.37 -18.84
CA ALA A 216 -1.40 -0.19 -19.99
C ALA A 216 -2.40 -0.89 -20.93
N GLN A 217 -2.25 -0.64 -22.22
CA GLN A 217 -3.04 -1.29 -23.28
C GLN A 217 -2.22 -2.40 -23.92
#